data_8aad7b96f9771985993951945207fa9f
#
_entry.id   8aad7b96f9771985993951945207fa9f
#
_cell.length_a   1.000
_cell.length_b   1.000
_cell.length_c   1.000
_cell.angle_alpha   90.00
_cell.angle_beta   90.00
_cell.angle_gamma   90.00
#
_symmetry.space_group_name_H-M   'P 1'
#
loop_
_entity.id
_entity.type
_entity.pdbx_description
1 polymer ?
#
loop_
_entity_poly.entity_id
_entity_poly.type
_entity_poly.pdbx_seq_one_letter_code
_entity_poly.pdbx_strand_id
1 'polypeptide(L)'
;MIHNARYVHTNIIAHDWVSLANFYKSVFGCVDVPPERNYSGVTLEAGTGVPNATLQGVHLRLPGYGSTAPTLEIYTYSQLASSLEPAVNRPGLAHLAFEVPSVEEARQHVLAEGGRAVGEIVTLTTSEGKQVTWCYVTDPEGNIIELQAWG
;
A
#
# COMPACT_ATOMS: atom_id res chain seq x y z
N MET A 1 14.67 -20.90 12.60
CA MET A 1 14.12 -19.55 12.94
C MET A 1 15.20 -18.54 12.62
N ILE A 2 14.86 -17.44 11.92
CA ILE A 2 15.79 -16.33 11.70
C ILE A 2 15.68 -15.41 12.92
N HIS A 3 16.76 -15.32 13.73
CA HIS A 3 16.78 -14.47 14.90
C HIS A 3 16.94 -13.00 14.49
N ASN A 4 16.25 -12.08 15.19
CA ASN A 4 16.30 -10.63 14.98
C ASN A 4 15.80 -10.15 13.59
N ALA A 5 14.97 -10.93 12.91
CA ALA A 5 14.30 -10.45 11.71
C ALA A 5 13.39 -9.27 12.07
N ARG A 6 13.43 -8.21 11.23
CA ARG A 6 12.58 -7.03 11.36
C ARG A 6 11.85 -6.79 10.06
N TYR A 7 10.55 -6.53 10.13
CA TYR A 7 9.79 -6.10 8.97
C TYR A 7 10.26 -4.71 8.52
N VAL A 8 10.50 -4.53 7.22
CA VAL A 8 11.10 -3.31 6.68
C VAL A 8 10.15 -2.56 5.76
N HIS A 9 9.57 -3.24 4.78
CA HIS A 9 8.68 -2.61 3.81
C HIS A 9 7.69 -3.59 3.18
N THR A 10 6.64 -3.01 2.57
CA THR A 10 5.81 -3.61 1.52
C THR A 10 6.15 -2.92 0.21
N ASN A 11 6.18 -3.64 -0.90
CA ASN A 11 6.39 -3.06 -2.22
C ASN A 11 5.12 -3.15 -3.07
N ILE A 12 4.79 -2.07 -3.77
CA ILE A 12 3.75 -2.00 -4.80
C ILE A 12 4.41 -1.67 -6.14
N ILE A 13 4.09 -2.44 -7.16
CA ILE A 13 4.47 -2.13 -8.54
C ILE A 13 3.31 -1.39 -9.18
N ALA A 14 3.57 -0.15 -9.58
CA ALA A 14 2.61 0.81 -10.10
C ALA A 14 2.78 1.02 -11.61
N HIS A 15 1.72 1.40 -12.28
CA HIS A 15 1.80 1.96 -13.64
C HIS A 15 2.40 3.38 -13.61
N ASP A 16 2.00 4.18 -12.62
CA ASP A 16 2.49 5.53 -12.38
C ASP A 16 2.83 5.71 -10.89
N TRP A 17 4.10 5.47 -10.55
CA TRP A 17 4.57 5.57 -9.16
C TRP A 17 4.42 6.98 -8.57
N VAL A 18 4.51 8.04 -9.40
CA VAL A 18 4.39 9.43 -8.93
C VAL A 18 2.96 9.71 -8.46
N SER A 19 1.98 9.39 -9.30
CA SER A 19 0.56 9.56 -8.97
C SER A 19 0.17 8.71 -7.78
N LEU A 20 0.61 7.46 -7.73
CA LEU A 20 0.29 6.56 -6.63
C LEU A 20 0.95 7.00 -5.32
N ALA A 21 2.20 7.46 -5.34
CA ALA A 21 2.86 7.99 -4.15
C ALA A 21 2.15 9.25 -3.62
N ASN A 22 1.68 10.14 -4.50
CA ASN A 22 0.93 11.32 -4.12
C ASN A 22 -0.40 10.96 -3.44
N PHE A 23 -1.10 9.93 -3.92
CA PHE A 23 -2.30 9.40 -3.26
C PHE A 23 -2.00 8.98 -1.81
N TYR A 24 -0.99 8.16 -1.56
CA TYR A 24 -0.65 7.70 -0.21
C TYR A 24 -0.17 8.85 0.70
N LYS A 25 0.48 9.87 0.14
CA LYS A 25 0.85 11.08 0.90
C LYS A 25 -0.37 11.93 1.25
N SER A 26 -1.28 12.14 0.30
CA SER A 26 -2.48 12.97 0.48
C SER A 26 -3.49 12.33 1.43
N VAL A 27 -3.79 11.05 1.23
CA VAL A 27 -4.84 10.34 2.00
C VAL A 27 -4.37 9.92 3.38
N PHE A 28 -3.17 9.31 3.47
CA PHE A 28 -2.70 8.67 4.70
C PHE A 28 -1.57 9.41 5.42
N GLY A 29 -1.08 10.51 4.85
CA GLY A 29 0.02 11.26 5.45
C GLY A 29 1.36 10.50 5.41
N CYS A 30 1.55 9.63 4.44
CA CYS A 30 2.85 9.00 4.19
C CYS A 30 3.89 10.05 3.81
N VAL A 31 5.16 9.84 4.19
CA VAL A 31 6.23 10.83 4.03
C VAL A 31 7.36 10.25 3.20
N ASP A 32 7.84 11.01 2.21
CA ASP A 32 8.97 10.62 1.37
C ASP A 32 10.21 10.28 2.20
N VAL A 33 10.87 9.18 1.84
CA VAL A 33 12.17 8.79 2.37
C VAL A 33 13.20 8.88 1.24
N PRO A 34 13.90 10.03 1.12
CA PRO A 34 14.86 10.24 0.05
C PRO A 34 16.06 9.28 0.12
N PRO A 35 16.79 9.12 -1.00
CA PRO A 35 16.52 9.69 -2.31
C PRO A 35 15.42 8.91 -3.07
N GLU A 36 14.88 9.51 -4.13
CA GLU A 36 14.14 8.75 -5.14
C GLU A 36 15.02 7.64 -5.72
N ARG A 37 14.40 6.55 -6.12
CA ARG A 37 15.09 5.39 -6.68
C ARG A 37 15.04 5.45 -8.20
N ASN A 38 16.20 5.18 -8.82
CA ASN A 38 16.34 5.04 -10.27
C ASN A 38 17.44 4.01 -10.51
N TYR A 39 17.04 2.78 -10.75
CA TYR A 39 17.95 1.65 -10.86
C TYR A 39 17.88 0.99 -12.22
N SER A 40 19.04 0.52 -12.71
CA SER A 40 19.20 -0.23 -13.95
C SER A 40 20.49 -1.04 -13.94
N GLY A 41 20.67 -1.86 -14.96
CA GLY A 41 21.92 -2.57 -15.23
C GLY A 41 21.99 -3.97 -14.63
N VAL A 42 23.11 -4.63 -14.88
CA VAL A 42 23.28 -6.07 -14.62
C VAL A 42 23.04 -6.51 -13.18
N THR A 43 23.32 -5.64 -12.22
CA THR A 43 23.07 -5.93 -10.80
C THR A 43 21.60 -5.98 -10.50
N LEU A 44 20.80 -5.07 -11.06
CA LEU A 44 19.34 -5.07 -10.91
C LEU A 44 18.73 -6.29 -11.61
N GLU A 45 19.19 -6.60 -12.83
CA GLU A 45 18.74 -7.79 -13.57
C GLU A 45 19.02 -9.07 -12.79
N ALA A 46 20.22 -9.21 -12.26
CA ALA A 46 20.62 -10.38 -11.48
C ALA A 46 19.77 -10.51 -10.19
N GLY A 47 19.50 -9.39 -9.51
CA GLY A 47 18.73 -9.38 -8.26
C GLY A 47 17.24 -9.61 -8.46
N THR A 48 16.67 -9.12 -9.55
CA THR A 48 15.22 -9.22 -9.83
C THR A 48 14.85 -10.41 -10.71
N GLY A 49 15.81 -10.95 -11.46
CA GLY A 49 15.55 -11.96 -12.50
C GLY A 49 14.79 -11.42 -13.72
N VAL A 50 14.65 -10.10 -13.85
CA VAL A 50 13.98 -9.44 -14.98
C VAL A 50 15.01 -8.93 -15.98
N PRO A 51 15.09 -9.48 -17.21
CA PRO A 51 16.04 -9.04 -18.21
C PRO A 51 15.85 -7.57 -18.59
N ASN A 52 16.95 -6.83 -18.72
CA ASN A 52 16.96 -5.39 -19.04
C ASN A 52 16.09 -4.54 -18.10
N ALA A 53 15.95 -4.96 -16.84
CA ALA A 53 15.17 -4.24 -15.85
C ALA A 53 15.68 -2.81 -15.66
N THR A 54 14.75 -1.86 -15.68
CA THR A 54 14.94 -0.52 -15.12
C THR A 54 13.73 -0.22 -14.25
N LEU A 55 13.94 0.46 -13.14
CA LEU A 55 12.85 0.88 -12.28
C LEU A 55 13.07 2.28 -11.72
N GLN A 56 11.99 2.97 -11.48
CA GLN A 56 11.95 4.23 -10.78
C GLN A 56 10.91 4.17 -9.65
N GLY A 57 11.10 4.97 -8.62
CA GLY A 57 10.13 5.07 -7.55
C GLY A 57 10.65 5.68 -6.27
N VAL A 58 9.89 5.47 -5.21
CA VAL A 58 10.08 6.10 -3.92
C VAL A 58 9.81 5.13 -2.78
N HIS A 59 10.41 5.41 -1.63
CA HIS A 59 9.98 4.84 -0.36
C HIS A 59 9.18 5.90 0.40
N LEU A 60 8.02 5.53 0.88
CA LEU A 60 7.18 6.34 1.74
C LEU A 60 7.19 5.75 3.16
N ARG A 61 7.54 6.56 4.15
CA ARG A 61 7.39 6.18 5.55
C ARG A 61 5.90 6.11 5.89
N LEU A 62 5.48 4.97 6.42
CA LEU A 62 4.10 4.77 6.86
C LEU A 62 3.81 5.60 8.14
N PRO A 63 2.57 6.08 8.32
CA PRO A 63 2.17 6.87 9.49
C PRO A 63 2.09 6.04 10.77
N GLY A 64 2.05 6.72 11.92
CA GLY A 64 1.73 6.13 13.22
C GLY A 64 2.93 5.64 14.05
N TYR A 65 4.12 5.43 13.46
CA TYR A 65 5.27 4.81 14.13
C TYR A 65 6.53 5.68 14.14
N GLY A 66 6.41 6.95 13.77
CA GLY A 66 7.53 7.90 13.78
C GLY A 66 8.67 7.50 12.82
N SER A 67 9.90 7.79 13.20
CA SER A 67 11.09 7.56 12.35
C SER A 67 11.43 6.08 12.14
N THR A 68 10.91 5.18 12.97
CA THR A 68 11.17 3.75 12.92
C THR A 68 10.10 2.96 12.15
N ALA A 69 9.11 3.66 11.60
CA ALA A 69 8.05 3.05 10.81
C ALA A 69 8.61 2.25 9.63
N PRO A 70 7.98 1.13 9.27
CA PRO A 70 8.23 0.49 7.98
C PRO A 70 7.85 1.43 6.83
N THR A 71 8.31 1.11 5.63
CA THR A 71 8.02 1.92 4.45
C THR A 71 7.10 1.18 3.48
N LEU A 72 6.42 1.95 2.65
CA LEU A 72 5.78 1.50 1.44
C LEU A 72 6.70 1.88 0.28
N GLU A 73 7.23 0.89 -0.44
CA GLU A 73 7.95 1.13 -1.69
C GLU A 73 6.95 1.16 -2.83
N ILE A 74 7.04 2.18 -3.68
CA ILE A 74 6.21 2.28 -4.89
C ILE A 74 7.16 2.43 -6.07
N TYR A 75 7.15 1.44 -6.97
CA TYR A 75 8.04 1.38 -8.12
C TYR A 75 7.26 1.18 -9.42
N THR A 76 7.77 1.77 -10.49
CA THR A 76 7.37 1.45 -11.86
C THR A 76 8.57 0.86 -12.59
N TYR A 77 8.38 -0.30 -13.20
CA TYR A 77 9.37 -0.92 -14.10
C TYR A 77 9.14 -0.46 -15.52
N SER A 78 10.21 -0.42 -16.32
CA SER A 78 10.12 -0.16 -17.77
C SER A 78 9.29 -1.19 -18.51
N GLN A 79 9.22 -2.41 -17.98
CA GLN A 79 8.41 -3.51 -18.50
C GLN A 79 7.58 -4.08 -17.36
N LEU A 80 6.27 -3.94 -17.46
CA LEU A 80 5.34 -4.50 -16.49
C LEU A 80 4.83 -5.86 -16.97
N ALA A 81 4.83 -6.83 -16.08
CA ALA A 81 4.14 -8.09 -16.32
C ALA A 81 2.61 -7.89 -16.27
N SER A 82 1.87 -8.74 -16.97
CA SER A 82 0.40 -8.75 -16.87
C SER A 82 -0.04 -9.09 -15.45
N SER A 83 -1.05 -8.39 -14.96
CA SER A 83 -1.68 -8.66 -13.67
C SER A 83 -3.13 -9.09 -13.85
N LEU A 84 -3.66 -9.77 -12.83
CA LEU A 84 -5.09 -10.01 -12.69
C LEU A 84 -5.71 -8.89 -11.86
N GLU A 85 -6.97 -8.57 -12.11
CA GLU A 85 -7.72 -7.62 -11.27
C GLU A 85 -7.66 -8.03 -9.80
N PRO A 86 -7.30 -7.13 -8.88
CA PRO A 86 -7.29 -7.43 -7.46
C PRO A 86 -8.66 -7.86 -6.95
N ALA A 87 -8.67 -8.80 -5.98
CA ALA A 87 -9.89 -9.25 -5.32
C ALA A 87 -9.58 -9.60 -3.85
N VAL A 88 -10.50 -9.24 -2.96
CA VAL A 88 -10.34 -9.42 -1.50
C VAL A 88 -10.13 -10.88 -1.08
N ASN A 89 -10.60 -11.82 -1.87
CA ASN A 89 -10.50 -13.27 -1.64
C ASN A 89 -9.52 -13.99 -2.57
N ARG A 90 -8.66 -13.26 -3.28
CA ARG A 90 -7.61 -13.86 -4.11
C ARG A 90 -6.45 -14.32 -3.25
N PRO A 91 -5.96 -15.55 -3.40
CA PRO A 91 -4.76 -16.00 -2.70
C PRO A 91 -3.54 -15.12 -3.03
N GLY A 92 -2.80 -14.72 -1.98
CA GLY A 92 -1.62 -13.86 -2.10
C GLY A 92 -1.68 -12.68 -1.12
N LEU A 93 -0.93 -11.63 -1.42
CA LEU A 93 -1.02 -10.36 -0.67
C LEU A 93 -2.35 -9.69 -1.03
N ALA A 94 -3.27 -9.62 -0.06
CA ALA A 94 -4.65 -9.19 -0.30
C ALA A 94 -4.83 -7.68 -0.19
N HIS A 95 -4.39 -7.06 0.90
CA HIS A 95 -4.60 -5.64 1.18
C HIS A 95 -3.54 -5.06 2.13
N LEU A 96 -3.46 -3.74 2.17
CA LEU A 96 -2.86 -2.96 3.24
C LEU A 96 -3.96 -2.50 4.18
N ALA A 97 -3.69 -2.39 5.49
CA ALA A 97 -4.67 -1.90 6.45
C ALA A 97 -4.18 -0.62 7.14
N PHE A 98 -5.10 0.35 7.29
CA PHE A 98 -4.87 1.57 8.05
C PHE A 98 -5.95 1.73 9.12
N GLU A 99 -5.51 1.93 10.36
CA GLU A 99 -6.39 2.39 11.42
C GLU A 99 -6.62 3.88 11.27
N VAL A 100 -7.88 4.30 11.31
CA VAL A 100 -8.32 5.68 11.07
C VAL A 100 -9.31 6.13 12.14
N PRO A 101 -9.39 7.43 12.44
CA PRO A 101 -10.36 7.93 13.43
C PRO A 101 -11.83 7.73 13.03
N SER A 102 -12.13 7.81 11.73
CA SER A 102 -13.47 7.62 11.16
C SER A 102 -13.34 6.91 9.81
N VAL A 103 -13.96 5.74 9.71
CA VAL A 103 -13.95 4.95 8.46
C VAL A 103 -14.75 5.67 7.37
N GLU A 104 -15.86 6.32 7.72
CA GLU A 104 -16.70 7.08 6.81
C GLU A 104 -15.94 8.24 6.18
N GLU A 105 -15.27 9.06 7.00
CA GLU A 105 -14.49 10.20 6.53
C GLU A 105 -13.28 9.75 5.71
N ALA A 106 -12.54 8.75 6.17
CA ALA A 106 -11.41 8.21 5.45
C ALA A 106 -11.81 7.64 4.09
N ARG A 107 -12.95 6.92 4.01
CA ARG A 107 -13.49 6.44 2.74
C ARG A 107 -13.80 7.59 1.78
N GLN A 108 -14.40 8.69 2.26
CA GLN A 108 -14.66 9.87 1.43
C GLN A 108 -13.39 10.49 0.90
N HIS A 109 -12.33 10.59 1.71
CA HIS A 109 -11.02 11.06 1.27
C HIS A 109 -10.41 10.17 0.18
N VAL A 110 -10.44 8.86 0.36
CA VAL A 110 -9.98 7.89 -0.65
C VAL A 110 -10.71 8.09 -1.98
N LEU A 111 -12.04 8.22 -1.95
CA LEU A 111 -12.86 8.41 -3.16
C LEU A 111 -12.57 9.75 -3.85
N ALA A 112 -12.35 10.82 -3.09
CA ALA A 112 -12.01 12.14 -3.62
C ALA A 112 -10.64 12.15 -4.31
N GLU A 113 -9.70 11.33 -3.85
CA GLU A 113 -8.34 11.20 -4.42
C GLU A 113 -8.24 10.10 -5.50
N GLY A 114 -9.36 9.62 -6.03
CA GLY A 114 -9.42 8.71 -7.17
C GLY A 114 -9.44 7.22 -6.83
N GLY A 115 -9.50 6.85 -5.57
CA GLY A 115 -9.77 5.48 -5.14
C GLY A 115 -11.22 5.06 -5.36
N ARG A 116 -11.54 3.81 -5.11
CA ARG A 116 -12.89 3.26 -5.28
C ARG A 116 -13.36 2.49 -4.05
N ALA A 117 -14.67 2.45 -3.83
CA ALA A 117 -15.27 1.61 -2.80
C ALA A 117 -15.28 0.13 -3.22
N VAL A 118 -15.04 -0.75 -2.23
CA VAL A 118 -15.16 -2.21 -2.36
C VAL A 118 -16.04 -2.71 -1.22
N GLY A 119 -17.31 -2.91 -1.48
CA GLY A 119 -18.27 -3.30 -0.45
C GLY A 119 -18.74 -2.14 0.46
N GLU A 120 -19.40 -2.51 1.54
CA GLU A 120 -20.04 -1.59 2.48
C GLU A 120 -19.15 -1.33 3.70
N ILE A 121 -19.45 -0.24 4.44
CA ILE A 121 -18.92 -0.05 5.78
C ILE A 121 -19.72 -0.92 6.73
N VAL A 122 -19.04 -1.71 7.53
CA VAL A 122 -19.67 -2.64 8.47
C VAL A 122 -19.03 -2.54 9.85
N THR A 123 -19.80 -2.86 10.89
CA THR A 123 -19.28 -2.97 12.26
C THR A 123 -19.46 -4.42 12.73
N LEU A 124 -18.39 -5.01 13.19
CA LEU A 124 -18.37 -6.35 13.79
C LEU A 124 -18.06 -6.23 15.27
N THR A 125 -18.65 -7.14 16.03
CA THR A 125 -18.29 -7.32 17.44
C THR A 125 -17.45 -8.56 17.58
N THR A 126 -16.25 -8.44 18.15
CA THR A 126 -15.36 -9.56 18.40
C THR A 126 -15.90 -10.47 19.51
N SER A 127 -15.37 -11.67 19.64
CA SER A 127 -15.71 -12.60 20.74
C SER A 127 -15.42 -12.01 22.14
N GLU A 128 -14.57 -10.99 22.23
CA GLU A 128 -14.24 -10.27 23.47
C GLU A 128 -15.12 -9.03 23.69
N GLY A 129 -16.11 -8.78 22.82
CA GLY A 129 -17.04 -7.66 22.94
C GLY A 129 -16.53 -6.33 22.39
N LYS A 130 -15.32 -6.26 21.81
CA LYS A 130 -14.83 -5.06 21.15
C LYS A 130 -15.48 -4.91 19.79
N GLN A 131 -15.73 -3.65 19.41
CA GLN A 131 -16.25 -3.33 18.09
C GLN A 131 -15.14 -2.88 17.15
N VAL A 132 -15.22 -3.32 15.90
CA VAL A 132 -14.42 -2.80 14.80
C VAL A 132 -15.32 -2.40 13.67
N THR A 133 -15.23 -1.13 13.27
CA THR A 133 -15.87 -0.62 12.06
C THR A 133 -14.81 -0.62 10.95
N TRP A 134 -15.16 -1.15 9.79
CA TRP A 134 -14.19 -1.29 8.70
C TRP A 134 -14.86 -1.32 7.33
N CYS A 135 -14.08 -1.07 6.29
CA CYS A 135 -14.45 -1.32 4.91
C CYS A 135 -13.21 -1.56 4.05
N TYR A 136 -13.43 -2.10 2.86
CA TYR A 136 -12.41 -2.09 1.81
C TYR A 136 -12.65 -0.95 0.82
N VAL A 137 -11.54 -0.39 0.38
CA VAL A 137 -11.45 0.58 -0.73
C VAL A 137 -10.29 0.15 -1.64
N THR A 138 -10.11 0.83 -2.78
CA THR A 138 -8.89 0.70 -3.57
C THR A 138 -8.17 2.02 -3.64
N ASP A 139 -6.86 1.96 -3.89
CA ASP A 139 -6.15 3.10 -4.43
C ASP A 139 -6.53 3.35 -5.92
N PRO A 140 -5.99 4.39 -6.58
CA PRO A 140 -6.30 4.67 -7.99
C PRO A 140 -5.92 3.55 -8.97
N GLU A 141 -4.94 2.73 -8.62
CA GLU A 141 -4.48 1.60 -9.45
C GLU A 141 -5.15 0.27 -9.11
N GLY A 142 -6.06 0.26 -8.13
CA GLY A 142 -6.88 -0.90 -7.78
C GLY A 142 -6.32 -1.76 -6.65
N ASN A 143 -5.19 -1.40 -6.02
CA ASN A 143 -4.71 -2.12 -4.85
C ASN A 143 -5.69 -1.95 -3.69
N ILE A 144 -6.02 -3.06 -3.02
CA ILE A 144 -7.03 -3.04 -1.96
C ILE A 144 -6.44 -2.51 -0.66
N ILE A 145 -7.20 -1.66 0.01
CA ILE A 145 -6.89 -1.06 1.29
C ILE A 145 -8.04 -1.34 2.25
N GLU A 146 -7.73 -1.81 3.44
CA GLU A 146 -8.68 -1.85 4.55
C GLU A 146 -8.57 -0.57 5.38
N LEU A 147 -9.69 0.07 5.61
CA LEU A 147 -9.84 1.15 6.60
C LEU A 147 -10.53 0.57 7.81
N GLN A 148 -9.97 0.75 9.01
CA GLN A 148 -10.56 0.23 10.24
C GLN A 148 -10.50 1.25 11.39
N ALA A 149 -11.51 1.20 12.27
CA ALA A 149 -11.56 1.95 13.51
C ALA A 149 -12.03 1.03 14.64
N TRP A 150 -11.34 1.07 15.76
CA TRP A 150 -11.67 0.28 16.94
C TRP A 150 -12.43 1.13 17.98
N GLY A 151 -13.52 0.57 18.53
CA GLY A 151 -14.33 1.17 19.57
C GLY A 151 -14.38 0.38 20.88
#